data_fb550cc6b3a304be507888ea2124657f
#
_entry.id   fb550cc6b3a304be507888ea2124657f
#
_cell.length_a   1.000
_cell.length_b   1.000
_cell.length_c   1.000
_cell.angle_alpha   90.00
_cell.angle_beta   90.00
_cell.angle_gamma   90.00
#
_symmetry.space_group_name_H-M   'P 1'
#
loop_
_entity.id
_entity.type
_entity.pdbx_description
1 polymer ?
#
loop_
_entity_poly.entity_id
_entity_poly.type
_entity_poly.pdbx_seq_one_letter_code
_entity_poly.pdbx_strand_id
1 'polypeptide(L)'
;VSRELALHGVEHAVVDGRAAPGDVWRDRWDTLRLFTPAHLSSLPGMPFPAPRRYLPRGSEFGGYLDEYAERFNVPLHPHTHVRGLKRTATGAGFTAETDEGAWLARRVVVATGFATHPRIPTIGQDLDPSIAQLHSSAYHRPTDLPEGPVLVVGCGTSGVQLGVELARSGRDVTVAGKPTPRVPRVVSDHAFGLLLAIFHHVFTRATPIGRGSVRDVIRGGGGPLIGISPEDLMAAGAARGARLAGTRDGQPDLEDGRVLTVSSVLWATGFRHDFTWIQDLPVDEDGLPRHTRGMSEDWAGLSFMGLPFQFALSSMTIYGVGRDAAYVAAALARSTGASAR
;
A
#
# COMPACT_ATOMS: atom_id res chain seq x y z
N VAL A 1 -15.58 -1.81 2.21
CA VAL A 1 -16.30 -2.05 3.49
C VAL A 1 -17.62 -1.30 3.51
N SER A 2 -17.65 0.03 3.21
CA SER A 2 -18.87 0.85 3.27
C SER A 2 -20.03 0.22 2.49
N ARG A 3 -19.80 -0.16 1.22
CA ARG A 3 -20.82 -0.88 0.42
C ARG A 3 -21.33 -2.16 1.13
N GLU A 4 -20.44 -2.94 1.70
CA GLU A 4 -20.81 -4.20 2.37
C GLU A 4 -21.61 -3.93 3.66
N LEU A 5 -21.26 -2.88 4.42
CA LEU A 5 -22.03 -2.45 5.59
C LEU A 5 -23.45 -2.01 5.19
N ALA A 6 -23.56 -1.22 4.10
CA ALA A 6 -24.85 -0.80 3.56
C ALA A 6 -25.73 -1.99 3.14
N LEU A 7 -25.15 -3.02 2.49
CA LEU A 7 -25.86 -4.26 2.13
C LEU A 7 -26.40 -5.02 3.36
N HIS A 8 -25.77 -4.88 4.52
CA HIS A 8 -26.22 -5.44 5.78
C HIS A 8 -27.12 -4.49 6.58
N GLY A 9 -27.49 -3.32 6.04
CA GLY A 9 -28.30 -2.32 6.73
C GLY A 9 -27.61 -1.67 7.95
N VAL A 10 -26.27 -1.68 7.98
CA VAL A 10 -25.48 -1.08 9.05
C VAL A 10 -25.28 0.40 8.74
N GLU A 11 -25.85 1.26 9.56
CA GLU A 11 -25.59 2.70 9.53
C GLU A 11 -24.12 2.97 9.90
N HIS A 12 -23.45 3.78 9.09
CA HIS A 12 -22.03 4.09 9.25
C HIS A 12 -21.67 5.44 8.63
N ALA A 13 -20.52 5.97 8.99
CA ALA A 13 -19.87 7.10 8.32
C ALA A 13 -18.46 6.71 7.91
N VAL A 14 -17.93 7.37 6.88
CA VAL A 14 -16.55 7.23 6.42
C VAL A 14 -15.88 8.59 6.56
N VAL A 15 -14.80 8.65 7.32
CA VAL A 15 -13.99 9.87 7.48
C VAL A 15 -12.67 9.70 6.75
N ASP A 16 -12.25 10.70 5.98
CA ASP A 16 -10.98 10.71 5.25
C ASP A 16 -10.38 12.11 5.29
N GLY A 17 -9.07 12.20 5.53
CA GLY A 17 -8.34 13.47 5.53
C GLY A 17 -8.17 14.08 4.13
N ARG A 18 -8.44 13.33 3.06
CA ARG A 18 -8.38 13.77 1.66
C ARG A 18 -9.73 14.28 1.18
N ALA A 19 -9.73 14.94 0.02
CA ALA A 19 -10.95 15.47 -0.61
C ALA A 19 -11.80 14.35 -1.22
N ALA A 20 -11.19 13.32 -1.78
CA ALA A 20 -11.87 12.26 -2.49
C ALA A 20 -11.20 10.88 -2.27
N PRO A 21 -11.95 9.77 -2.38
CA PRO A 21 -11.44 8.41 -2.18
C PRO A 21 -10.29 8.04 -3.12
N GLY A 22 -10.27 8.60 -4.31
CA GLY A 22 -9.27 8.34 -5.33
C GLY A 22 -7.96 9.10 -5.18
N ASP A 23 -7.87 10.06 -4.28
CA ASP A 23 -6.71 10.97 -4.19
C ASP A 23 -5.41 10.25 -3.85
N VAL A 24 -5.47 9.20 -3.02
CA VAL A 24 -4.29 8.38 -2.72
C VAL A 24 -3.63 7.77 -3.97
N TRP A 25 -4.40 7.57 -5.04
CA TRP A 25 -3.91 7.07 -6.32
C TRP A 25 -3.50 8.18 -7.27
N ARG A 26 -4.13 9.35 -7.20
CA ARG A 26 -3.75 10.54 -7.95
C ARG A 26 -2.44 11.14 -7.47
N ASP A 27 -2.16 11.01 -6.16
CA ASP A 27 -0.91 11.47 -5.54
C ASP A 27 0.29 10.55 -5.81
N ARG A 28 0.14 9.56 -6.66
CA ARG A 28 1.28 8.75 -7.15
C ARG A 28 1.90 9.42 -8.37
N TRP A 29 3.05 8.92 -8.81
CA TRP A 29 3.71 9.46 -10.00
C TRP A 29 2.85 9.31 -11.24
N ASP A 30 2.99 10.28 -12.14
CA ASP A 30 2.10 10.50 -13.29
C ASP A 30 2.00 9.29 -14.22
N THR A 31 3.07 8.51 -14.36
CA THR A 31 3.13 7.36 -15.26
C THR A 31 2.75 6.04 -14.58
N LEU A 32 2.38 6.05 -13.29
CA LEU A 32 2.00 4.84 -12.59
C LEU A 32 0.94 4.04 -13.36
N ARG A 33 1.24 2.77 -13.59
CA ARG A 33 0.25 1.78 -14.06
C ARG A 33 0.09 0.67 -13.05
N LEU A 34 -1.15 0.24 -12.87
CA LEU A 34 -1.43 -0.95 -12.09
C LEU A 34 -0.82 -2.16 -12.81
N PHE A 35 -0.28 -3.10 -12.04
CA PHE A 35 0.20 -4.38 -12.58
C PHE A 35 -0.95 -5.39 -12.81
N THR A 36 -2.16 -5.10 -12.29
CA THR A 36 -3.36 -5.89 -12.50
C THR A 36 -4.16 -5.34 -13.68
N PRO A 37 -4.56 -6.17 -14.66
CA PRO A 37 -5.44 -5.72 -15.74
C PRO A 37 -6.84 -5.36 -15.23
N ALA A 38 -7.57 -4.58 -16.00
CA ALA A 38 -8.86 -3.99 -15.64
C ALA A 38 -9.85 -4.99 -15.02
N HIS A 39 -9.98 -6.20 -15.60
CA HIS A 39 -10.90 -7.22 -15.08
C HIS A 39 -10.49 -7.79 -13.69
N LEU A 40 -9.26 -7.59 -13.25
CA LEU A 40 -8.73 -7.95 -11.92
C LEU A 40 -8.54 -6.74 -11.01
N SER A 41 -8.84 -5.55 -11.53
CA SER A 41 -8.78 -4.26 -10.81
C SER A 41 -10.18 -3.73 -10.47
N SER A 42 -11.19 -4.60 -10.51
CA SER A 42 -12.58 -4.26 -10.21
C SER A 42 -12.92 -4.49 -8.75
N LEU A 43 -13.70 -3.58 -8.17
CA LEU A 43 -14.30 -3.78 -6.85
C LEU A 43 -15.67 -4.45 -6.96
N PRO A 44 -16.15 -5.13 -5.90
CA PRO A 44 -17.45 -5.80 -5.91
C PRO A 44 -18.60 -4.87 -6.32
N GLY A 45 -19.39 -5.32 -7.31
CA GLY A 45 -20.58 -4.59 -7.78
C GLY A 45 -20.34 -3.55 -8.87
N MET A 46 -19.07 -3.27 -9.24
CA MET A 46 -18.75 -2.34 -10.30
C MET A 46 -17.48 -2.80 -11.05
N PRO A 47 -17.58 -3.24 -12.32
CA PRO A 47 -16.41 -3.57 -13.11
C PRO A 47 -15.63 -2.30 -13.46
N PHE A 48 -14.31 -2.43 -13.58
CA PHE A 48 -13.46 -1.32 -14.06
C PHE A 48 -13.79 -1.03 -15.55
N PRO A 49 -14.04 0.23 -15.94
CA PRO A 49 -14.58 0.58 -17.26
C PRO A 49 -13.50 0.64 -18.35
N ALA A 50 -12.83 -0.48 -18.61
CA ALA A 50 -11.82 -0.58 -19.65
C ALA A 50 -11.76 -2.00 -20.24
N PRO A 51 -11.14 -2.18 -21.43
CA PRO A 51 -10.94 -3.49 -22.04
C PRO A 51 -10.24 -4.47 -21.08
N ARG A 52 -10.66 -5.74 -21.12
CA ARG A 52 -10.27 -6.79 -20.17
C ARG A 52 -8.79 -6.80 -19.79
N ARG A 53 -7.88 -6.63 -20.77
CA ARG A 53 -6.41 -6.69 -20.59
C ARG A 53 -5.74 -5.34 -20.40
N TYR A 54 -6.51 -4.26 -20.40
CA TYR A 54 -5.97 -2.93 -20.18
C TYR A 54 -5.35 -2.81 -18.78
N LEU A 55 -4.18 -2.19 -18.68
CA LEU A 55 -3.52 -1.88 -17.41
C LEU A 55 -3.86 -0.43 -17.03
N PRO A 56 -4.73 -0.21 -16.03
CA PRO A 56 -5.15 1.12 -15.64
C PRO A 56 -3.98 1.99 -15.16
N ARG A 57 -4.07 3.29 -15.39
CA ARG A 57 -3.20 4.27 -14.72
C ARG A 57 -3.68 4.51 -13.30
N GLY A 58 -2.78 4.98 -12.44
CA GLY A 58 -3.14 5.36 -11.06
C GLY A 58 -4.27 6.39 -11.02
N SER A 59 -4.19 7.44 -11.84
CA SER A 59 -5.23 8.48 -11.94
C SER A 59 -6.59 7.94 -12.42
N GLU A 60 -6.61 7.00 -13.38
CA GLU A 60 -7.83 6.35 -13.84
C GLU A 60 -8.47 5.49 -12.73
N PHE A 61 -7.62 4.80 -11.96
CA PHE A 61 -8.11 4.04 -10.80
C PHE A 61 -8.63 4.97 -9.69
N GLY A 62 -8.01 6.13 -9.51
CA GLY A 62 -8.53 7.19 -8.64
C GLY A 62 -9.93 7.64 -9.05
N GLY A 63 -10.16 7.95 -10.33
CA GLY A 63 -11.50 8.29 -10.85
C GLY A 63 -12.52 7.18 -10.64
N TYR A 64 -12.12 5.93 -10.88
CA TYR A 64 -12.98 4.77 -10.63
C TYR A 64 -13.39 4.65 -9.15
N LEU A 65 -12.51 4.97 -8.19
CA LEU A 65 -12.86 4.95 -6.76
C LEU A 65 -13.87 6.02 -6.39
N ASP A 66 -13.79 7.21 -7.00
CA ASP A 66 -14.77 8.28 -6.78
C ASP A 66 -16.14 7.88 -7.34
N GLU A 67 -16.18 7.39 -8.58
CA GLU A 67 -17.42 6.85 -9.18
C GLU A 67 -18.01 5.70 -8.37
N TYR A 68 -17.13 4.85 -7.78
CA TYR A 68 -17.55 3.78 -6.88
C TYR A 68 -18.20 4.33 -5.62
N ALA A 69 -17.62 5.35 -5.01
CA ALA A 69 -18.18 5.98 -3.81
C ALA A 69 -19.53 6.64 -4.10
N GLU A 70 -19.66 7.36 -5.21
CA GLU A 70 -20.91 7.95 -5.66
C GLU A 70 -21.97 6.89 -5.93
N ARG A 71 -21.64 5.86 -6.74
CA ARG A 71 -22.57 4.78 -7.12
C ARG A 71 -23.18 4.06 -5.93
N PHE A 72 -22.40 3.86 -4.87
CA PHE A 72 -22.83 3.15 -3.67
C PHE A 72 -23.20 4.08 -2.51
N ASN A 73 -23.36 5.38 -2.77
CA ASN A 73 -23.75 6.40 -1.80
C ASN A 73 -22.93 6.27 -0.51
N VAL A 74 -21.60 6.21 -0.63
CA VAL A 74 -20.71 6.12 0.52
C VAL A 74 -20.88 7.39 1.38
N PRO A 75 -21.24 7.29 2.67
CA PRO A 75 -21.42 8.44 3.54
C PRO A 75 -20.06 9.02 3.95
N LEU A 76 -19.38 9.67 2.99
CA LEU A 76 -18.04 10.21 3.12
C LEU A 76 -18.05 11.60 3.74
N HIS A 77 -17.22 11.80 4.74
CA HIS A 77 -16.84 13.08 5.32
C HIS A 77 -15.38 13.35 4.92
N PRO A 78 -15.16 14.09 3.81
CA PRO A 78 -13.83 14.42 3.34
C PRO A 78 -13.18 15.48 4.25
N HIS A 79 -11.88 15.72 4.05
CA HIS A 79 -11.09 16.69 4.82
C HIS A 79 -11.10 16.49 6.34
N THR A 80 -11.58 15.34 6.82
CA THR A 80 -11.66 15.00 8.25
C THR A 80 -10.45 14.14 8.62
N HIS A 81 -9.40 14.76 9.12
CA HIS A 81 -8.17 14.09 9.48
C HIS A 81 -8.24 13.53 10.91
N VAL A 82 -8.18 12.21 11.04
CA VAL A 82 -8.14 11.55 12.36
C VAL A 82 -6.73 11.64 12.94
N ARG A 83 -6.60 12.32 14.08
CA ARG A 83 -5.36 12.55 14.81
C ARG A 83 -5.09 11.47 15.86
N GLY A 84 -6.16 10.91 16.40
CA GLY A 84 -6.08 9.90 17.45
C GLY A 84 -7.34 9.07 17.54
N LEU A 85 -7.19 7.83 18.01
CA LEU A 85 -8.30 6.95 18.33
C LEU A 85 -8.08 6.37 19.73
N LYS A 86 -9.09 6.44 20.59
CA LYS A 86 -9.05 5.86 21.93
C LYS A 86 -10.36 5.18 22.27
N ARG A 87 -10.31 4.25 23.23
CA ARG A 87 -11.52 3.65 23.79
C ARG A 87 -12.23 4.68 24.68
N THR A 88 -13.55 4.64 24.70
CA THR A 88 -14.32 5.41 25.69
C THR A 88 -14.01 4.90 27.12
N ALA A 89 -14.22 5.76 28.12
CA ALA A 89 -13.99 5.39 29.53
C ALA A 89 -14.76 4.14 29.98
N THR A 90 -15.93 3.89 29.40
CA THR A 90 -16.73 2.68 29.66
C THR A 90 -16.25 1.46 28.91
N GLY A 91 -15.33 1.62 27.93
CA GLY A 91 -14.90 0.55 27.04
C GLY A 91 -15.94 0.10 26.02
N ALA A 92 -17.12 0.72 25.99
CA ALA A 92 -18.23 0.32 25.12
C ALA A 92 -18.17 0.90 23.70
N GLY A 93 -17.16 1.70 23.41
CA GLY A 93 -16.99 2.34 22.10
C GLY A 93 -15.66 3.06 21.98
N PHE A 94 -15.57 3.93 20.99
CA PHE A 94 -14.36 4.64 20.61
C PHE A 94 -14.63 6.14 20.45
N THR A 95 -13.62 6.93 20.72
CA THR A 95 -13.55 8.35 20.36
C THR A 95 -12.44 8.52 19.34
N ALA A 96 -12.78 8.96 18.13
CA ALA A 96 -11.84 9.39 17.12
C ALA A 96 -11.68 10.92 17.22
N GLU A 97 -10.47 11.38 17.51
CA GLU A 97 -10.12 12.78 17.60
C GLU A 97 -9.72 13.27 16.21
N THR A 98 -10.39 14.33 15.74
CA THR A 98 -10.12 14.90 14.41
C THR A 98 -9.82 16.39 14.55
N ASP A 99 -9.34 17.00 13.47
CA ASP A 99 -9.12 18.45 13.38
C ASP A 99 -10.42 19.27 13.45
N GLU A 100 -11.58 18.64 13.20
CA GLU A 100 -12.90 19.29 13.28
C GLU A 100 -13.68 18.95 14.57
N GLY A 101 -13.09 18.16 15.49
CA GLY A 101 -13.73 17.73 16.72
C GLY A 101 -13.63 16.22 16.94
N ALA A 102 -14.50 15.66 17.76
CA ALA A 102 -14.47 14.26 18.14
C ALA A 102 -15.67 13.50 17.58
N TRP A 103 -15.42 12.33 17.02
CA TRP A 103 -16.44 11.37 16.60
C TRP A 103 -16.57 10.27 17.63
N LEU A 104 -17.79 9.98 18.03
CA LEU A 104 -18.10 8.85 18.91
C LEU A 104 -18.66 7.70 18.07
N ALA A 105 -18.07 6.52 18.21
CA ALA A 105 -18.50 5.35 17.48
C ALA A 105 -18.53 4.10 18.39
N ARG A 106 -19.54 3.27 18.22
CA ARG A 106 -19.58 1.95 18.88
C ARG A 106 -18.55 0.98 18.29
N ARG A 107 -18.26 1.14 17.01
CA ARG A 107 -17.34 0.28 16.26
C ARG A 107 -16.54 1.11 15.27
N VAL A 108 -15.30 0.70 15.04
CA VAL A 108 -14.39 1.38 14.11
C VAL A 108 -13.75 0.37 13.17
N VAL A 109 -13.68 0.73 11.91
CA VAL A 109 -12.88 0.04 10.89
C VAL A 109 -11.72 0.94 10.49
N VAL A 110 -10.50 0.56 10.86
CA VAL A 110 -9.28 1.24 10.44
C VAL A 110 -8.93 0.76 9.03
N ALA A 111 -9.05 1.64 8.05
CA ALA A 111 -8.83 1.36 6.62
C ALA A 111 -7.84 2.34 5.98
N THR A 112 -6.88 2.84 6.76
CA THR A 112 -5.90 3.86 6.36
C THR A 112 -4.90 3.39 5.31
N GLY A 113 -4.86 2.09 5.00
CA GLY A 113 -3.90 1.49 4.07
C GLY A 113 -2.50 1.33 4.68
N PHE A 114 -1.57 0.80 3.87
CA PHE A 114 -0.19 0.55 4.30
C PHE A 114 0.81 1.59 3.76
N ALA A 115 0.42 2.41 2.81
CA ALA A 115 1.31 3.33 2.08
C ALA A 115 1.24 4.77 2.63
N THR A 116 1.18 4.92 3.95
CA THR A 116 1.00 6.21 4.62
C THR A 116 2.29 6.76 5.24
N HIS A 117 3.16 5.89 5.75
CA HIS A 117 4.39 6.31 6.41
C HIS A 117 5.62 5.88 5.61
N PRO A 118 6.28 6.80 4.88
CA PRO A 118 7.49 6.53 4.11
C PRO A 118 8.61 5.93 4.97
N ARG A 119 9.28 4.91 4.44
CA ARG A 119 10.44 4.33 5.09
C ARG A 119 11.71 4.87 4.44
N ILE A 120 12.32 5.89 5.05
CA ILE A 120 13.65 6.38 4.67
C ILE A 120 14.66 5.77 5.63
N PRO A 121 15.67 5.02 5.17
CA PRO A 121 16.72 4.47 6.01
C PRO A 121 17.55 5.58 6.68
N THR A 122 18.06 5.32 7.89
CA THR A 122 18.88 6.30 8.65
C THR A 122 20.12 6.74 7.91
N ILE A 123 20.67 5.90 7.04
CA ILE A 123 21.80 6.22 6.16
C ILE A 123 21.56 7.47 5.30
N GLY A 124 20.29 7.86 5.06
CA GLY A 124 19.96 9.10 4.37
C GLY A 124 20.38 10.34 5.13
N GLN A 125 20.58 10.25 6.44
CA GLN A 125 21.04 11.37 7.30
C GLN A 125 22.54 11.63 7.12
N ASP A 126 23.29 10.65 6.64
CA ASP A 126 24.74 10.70 6.46
C ASP A 126 25.15 11.15 5.05
N LEU A 127 24.17 11.36 4.15
CA LEU A 127 24.42 11.88 2.81
C LEU A 127 24.75 13.38 2.86
N ASP A 128 25.60 13.82 1.91
CA ASP A 128 25.90 15.23 1.74
C ASP A 128 24.61 16.05 1.60
N PRO A 129 24.43 17.16 2.34
CA PRO A 129 23.22 17.99 2.28
C PRO A 129 22.89 18.56 0.90
N SER A 130 23.86 18.62 -0.02
CA SER A 130 23.61 19.04 -1.41
C SER A 130 22.90 17.99 -2.25
N ILE A 131 22.86 16.74 -1.81
CA ILE A 131 22.15 15.65 -2.47
C ILE A 131 20.66 15.74 -2.12
N ALA A 132 19.83 16.02 -3.12
CA ALA A 132 18.39 16.05 -2.92
C ALA A 132 17.84 14.65 -2.59
N GLN A 133 17.01 14.54 -1.57
CA GLN A 133 16.42 13.28 -1.15
C GLN A 133 14.91 13.34 -1.25
N LEU A 134 14.30 12.37 -1.91
CA LEU A 134 12.87 12.27 -2.06
C LEU A 134 12.42 10.82 -1.84
N HIS A 135 11.31 10.61 -1.15
CA HIS A 135 10.69 9.29 -1.12
C HIS A 135 9.74 9.11 -2.31
N SER A 136 9.59 7.89 -2.79
CA SER A 136 8.72 7.55 -3.94
C SER A 136 7.26 7.95 -3.77
N SER A 137 6.79 8.22 -2.55
CA SER A 137 5.44 8.73 -2.28
C SER A 137 5.27 10.22 -2.55
N ALA A 138 6.36 10.97 -2.62
CA ALA A 138 6.37 12.41 -2.89
C ALA A 138 6.90 12.73 -4.29
N TYR A 139 7.30 11.72 -5.05
CA TYR A 139 7.73 11.84 -6.43
C TYR A 139 6.54 11.72 -7.38
N HIS A 140 6.41 12.65 -8.32
CA HIS A 140 5.37 12.63 -9.35
C HIS A 140 5.96 12.53 -10.77
N ARG A 141 7.08 13.19 -11.03
CA ARG A 141 7.68 13.25 -12.36
C ARG A 141 9.20 13.55 -12.30
N PRO A 142 9.94 13.31 -13.41
CA PRO A 142 11.40 13.52 -13.43
C PRO A 142 11.86 14.93 -13.05
N THR A 143 11.03 15.94 -13.27
CA THR A 143 11.34 17.35 -12.93
C THR A 143 11.26 17.67 -11.45
N ASP A 144 10.75 16.75 -10.61
CA ASP A 144 10.75 16.93 -9.15
C ASP A 144 12.14 16.74 -8.55
N LEU A 145 13.07 16.18 -9.33
CA LEU A 145 14.46 15.99 -8.94
C LEU A 145 15.38 16.98 -9.68
N PRO A 146 16.41 17.53 -9.01
CA PRO A 146 17.42 18.34 -9.66
C PRO A 146 18.08 17.60 -10.83
N GLU A 147 18.65 18.34 -11.78
CA GLU A 147 19.40 17.74 -12.89
C GLU A 147 20.63 16.98 -12.39
N GLY A 148 21.04 15.98 -13.17
CA GLY A 148 22.21 15.15 -12.88
C GLY A 148 21.88 13.68 -12.56
N PRO A 149 22.88 12.89 -12.12
CA PRO A 149 22.72 11.47 -11.85
C PRO A 149 21.80 11.20 -10.66
N VAL A 150 20.99 10.13 -10.75
CA VAL A 150 20.00 9.75 -9.74
C VAL A 150 20.28 8.34 -9.24
N LEU A 151 20.36 8.19 -7.92
CA LEU A 151 20.33 6.89 -7.27
C LEU A 151 18.89 6.56 -6.83
N VAL A 152 18.31 5.50 -7.34
CA VAL A 152 17.07 4.93 -6.84
C VAL A 152 17.40 3.80 -5.86
N VAL A 153 17.02 3.94 -4.61
CA VAL A 153 17.28 2.94 -3.58
C VAL A 153 16.04 2.07 -3.38
N GLY A 154 16.16 0.79 -3.73
CA GLY A 154 15.10 -0.20 -3.67
C GLY A 154 14.79 -0.82 -5.02
N CYS A 155 14.84 -2.15 -5.10
CA CYS A 155 14.64 -2.93 -6.32
C CYS A 155 13.28 -3.65 -6.36
N GLY A 156 12.30 -3.18 -5.58
CA GLY A 156 10.90 -3.60 -5.71
C GLY A 156 10.23 -3.00 -6.94
N THR A 157 8.96 -3.32 -7.16
CA THR A 157 8.20 -2.87 -8.34
C THR A 157 8.28 -1.35 -8.54
N SER A 158 8.08 -0.56 -7.48
CA SER A 158 8.16 0.91 -7.57
C SER A 158 9.57 1.38 -7.98
N GLY A 159 10.62 0.84 -7.35
CA GLY A 159 11.99 1.25 -7.68
C GLY A 159 12.40 0.93 -9.12
N VAL A 160 11.99 -0.23 -9.64
CA VAL A 160 12.25 -0.58 -11.03
C VAL A 160 11.42 0.27 -12.00
N GLN A 161 10.14 0.53 -11.70
CA GLN A 161 9.30 1.40 -12.53
C GLN A 161 9.84 2.83 -12.59
N LEU A 162 10.20 3.41 -11.45
CA LEU A 162 10.76 4.75 -11.34
C LEU A 162 12.14 4.85 -12.00
N GLY A 163 12.98 3.83 -11.84
CA GLY A 163 14.26 3.76 -12.53
C GLY A 163 14.11 3.74 -14.06
N VAL A 164 13.15 2.98 -14.58
CA VAL A 164 12.81 2.96 -16.02
C VAL A 164 12.30 4.31 -16.50
N GLU A 165 11.41 4.95 -15.73
CA GLU A 165 10.86 6.26 -16.07
C GLU A 165 11.95 7.34 -16.14
N LEU A 166 12.78 7.42 -15.09
CA LEU A 166 13.88 8.38 -15.02
C LEU A 166 14.91 8.18 -16.15
N ALA A 167 15.29 6.92 -16.42
CA ALA A 167 16.22 6.63 -17.51
C ALA A 167 15.64 7.01 -18.88
N ARG A 168 14.35 6.73 -19.12
CA ARG A 168 13.66 7.15 -20.36
C ARG A 168 13.50 8.66 -20.50
N SER A 169 13.55 9.40 -19.41
CA SER A 169 13.57 10.87 -19.44
C SER A 169 14.96 11.43 -19.73
N GLY A 170 15.98 10.58 -19.97
CA GLY A 170 17.35 10.99 -20.29
C GLY A 170 18.25 11.18 -19.05
N ARG A 171 17.82 10.76 -17.86
CA ARG A 171 18.63 10.83 -16.65
C ARG A 171 19.63 9.68 -16.60
N ASP A 172 20.81 9.93 -16.05
CA ASP A 172 21.75 8.87 -15.63
C ASP A 172 21.24 8.26 -14.32
N VAL A 173 20.86 6.98 -14.35
CA VAL A 173 20.16 6.32 -13.24
C VAL A 173 20.87 5.06 -12.83
N THR A 174 21.14 4.94 -11.53
CA THR A 174 21.50 3.67 -10.89
C THR A 174 20.39 3.23 -9.97
N VAL A 175 19.89 1.99 -10.12
CA VAL A 175 18.92 1.38 -9.19
C VAL A 175 19.64 0.39 -8.30
N ALA A 176 19.75 0.70 -7.02
CA ALA A 176 20.51 -0.07 -6.03
C ALA A 176 19.57 -0.85 -5.08
N GLY A 177 19.91 -2.10 -4.80
CA GLY A 177 19.16 -2.92 -3.84
C GLY A 177 19.34 -4.42 -4.06
N LYS A 178 18.73 -5.22 -3.17
CA LYS A 178 18.69 -6.67 -3.33
C LYS A 178 17.93 -7.06 -4.60
N PRO A 179 18.38 -8.09 -5.33
CA PRO A 179 17.58 -8.65 -6.41
C PRO A 179 16.20 -9.07 -5.90
N THR A 180 15.16 -8.63 -6.57
CA THR A 180 13.77 -8.99 -6.25
C THR A 180 13.33 -10.13 -7.16
N PRO A 181 12.75 -11.22 -6.63
CA PRO A 181 12.14 -12.26 -7.43
C PRO A 181 11.12 -11.68 -8.41
N ARG A 182 10.98 -12.30 -9.57
CA ARG A 182 10.01 -11.84 -10.58
C ARG A 182 9.00 -12.93 -10.94
N VAL A 183 7.81 -12.52 -11.30
CA VAL A 183 6.85 -13.39 -11.98
C VAL A 183 7.28 -13.51 -13.44
N PRO A 184 7.47 -14.73 -13.97
CA PRO A 184 7.81 -14.92 -15.39
C PRO A 184 6.77 -14.22 -16.29
N ARG A 185 7.23 -13.57 -17.38
CA ARG A 185 6.34 -12.84 -18.31
C ARG A 185 5.22 -13.71 -18.86
N VAL A 186 5.49 -14.95 -19.20
CA VAL A 186 4.46 -15.90 -19.65
C VAL A 186 3.31 -16.03 -18.63
N VAL A 187 3.64 -16.01 -17.33
CA VAL A 187 2.64 -16.08 -16.26
C VAL A 187 1.90 -14.75 -16.12
N SER A 188 2.63 -13.63 -16.12
CA SER A 188 1.99 -12.31 -16.01
C SER A 188 1.09 -12.00 -17.20
N ASP A 189 1.44 -12.44 -18.40
CA ASP A 189 0.72 -12.10 -19.62
C ASP A 189 -0.46 -13.05 -19.92
N HIS A 190 -0.36 -14.33 -19.52
CA HIS A 190 -1.33 -15.36 -19.91
C HIS A 190 -2.02 -16.06 -18.73
N ALA A 191 -1.36 -16.15 -17.58
CA ALA A 191 -1.87 -16.93 -16.43
C ALA A 191 -1.97 -16.08 -15.14
N PHE A 192 -1.94 -14.76 -15.25
CA PHE A 192 -1.94 -13.88 -14.07
C PHE A 192 -3.19 -14.04 -13.20
N GLY A 193 -4.35 -14.22 -13.82
CA GLY A 193 -5.58 -14.50 -13.08
C GLY A 193 -5.52 -15.80 -12.26
N LEU A 194 -4.86 -16.85 -12.80
CA LEU A 194 -4.64 -18.08 -12.07
C LEU A 194 -3.66 -17.87 -10.90
N LEU A 195 -2.59 -17.12 -11.10
CA LEU A 195 -1.65 -16.78 -10.03
C LEU A 195 -2.36 -16.03 -8.90
N LEU A 196 -3.17 -15.01 -9.23
CA LEU A 196 -3.96 -14.30 -8.22
C LEU A 196 -4.99 -15.20 -7.53
N ALA A 197 -5.62 -16.13 -8.25
CA ALA A 197 -6.53 -17.10 -7.65
C ALA A 197 -5.79 -18.01 -6.66
N ILE A 198 -4.55 -18.44 -6.97
CA ILE A 198 -3.70 -19.19 -6.04
C ILE A 198 -3.39 -18.34 -4.81
N PHE A 199 -2.99 -17.07 -4.97
CA PHE A 199 -2.75 -16.16 -3.85
C PHE A 199 -4.00 -15.92 -3.02
N HIS A 200 -5.19 -15.98 -3.62
CA HIS A 200 -6.47 -15.74 -2.99
C HIS A 200 -7.00 -16.97 -2.23
N HIS A 201 -6.83 -18.17 -2.78
CA HIS A 201 -7.47 -19.39 -2.26
C HIS A 201 -6.51 -20.36 -1.58
N VAL A 202 -5.22 -20.38 -1.99
CA VAL A 202 -4.24 -21.32 -1.47
C VAL A 202 -3.33 -20.68 -0.41
N PHE A 203 -2.81 -19.48 -0.68
CA PHE A 203 -1.96 -18.77 0.28
C PHE A 203 -2.84 -17.99 1.29
N THR A 204 -3.53 -18.74 2.17
CA THR A 204 -4.41 -18.17 3.19
C THR A 204 -3.97 -18.59 4.59
N ARG A 205 -4.35 -17.81 5.61
CA ARG A 205 -4.13 -18.19 7.02
C ARG A 205 -4.85 -19.49 7.41
N ALA A 206 -5.81 -19.96 6.63
CA ALA A 206 -6.50 -21.23 6.84
C ALA A 206 -5.69 -22.44 6.37
N THR A 207 -4.71 -22.25 5.47
CA THR A 207 -3.91 -23.34 4.89
C THR A 207 -2.53 -23.46 5.56
N PRO A 208 -1.92 -24.65 5.64
CA PRO A 208 -0.55 -24.79 6.16
C PRO A 208 0.49 -23.96 5.40
N ILE A 209 0.40 -23.95 4.05
CA ILE A 209 1.30 -23.19 3.18
C ILE A 209 1.16 -21.69 3.46
N GLY A 210 -0.06 -21.18 3.52
CA GLY A 210 -0.31 -19.78 3.82
C GLY A 210 0.21 -19.38 5.19
N ARG A 211 -0.06 -20.18 6.23
CA ARG A 211 0.47 -19.91 7.59
C ARG A 211 2.00 -19.87 7.64
N GLY A 212 2.67 -20.75 6.92
CA GLY A 212 4.14 -20.73 6.82
C GLY A 212 4.68 -19.48 6.14
N SER A 213 3.92 -18.90 5.21
CA SER A 213 4.35 -17.73 4.41
C SER A 213 4.07 -16.38 5.07
N VAL A 214 3.22 -16.31 6.11
CA VAL A 214 2.78 -15.03 6.72
C VAL A 214 3.97 -14.18 7.16
N ARG A 215 4.88 -14.76 7.93
CA ARG A 215 6.05 -14.03 8.48
C ARG A 215 6.97 -13.52 7.39
N ASP A 216 7.24 -14.33 6.38
CA ASP A 216 8.11 -13.96 5.26
C ASP A 216 7.51 -12.81 4.44
N VAL A 217 6.19 -12.80 4.24
CA VAL A 217 5.49 -11.72 3.53
C VAL A 217 5.50 -10.43 4.34
N ILE A 218 5.22 -10.50 5.64
CA ILE A 218 5.20 -9.32 6.52
C ILE A 218 6.60 -8.71 6.62
N ARG A 219 7.65 -9.52 6.81
CA ARG A 219 9.04 -9.07 7.00
C ARG A 219 9.80 -8.88 5.70
N GLY A 220 9.38 -9.53 4.63
CA GLY A 220 10.07 -9.52 3.34
C GLY A 220 10.02 -8.19 2.58
N GLY A 221 9.16 -7.26 2.98
CA GLY A 221 9.16 -5.88 2.51
C GLY A 221 8.69 -5.66 1.07
N GLY A 222 8.08 -6.65 0.41
CA GLY A 222 7.52 -6.46 -0.93
C GLY A 222 7.22 -7.76 -1.66
N GLY A 223 6.31 -7.69 -2.63
CA GLY A 223 6.00 -8.80 -3.54
C GLY A 223 7.03 -8.95 -4.67
N PRO A 224 6.93 -10.03 -5.46
CA PRO A 224 7.74 -10.19 -6.65
C PRO A 224 7.47 -9.09 -7.68
N LEU A 225 8.40 -8.85 -8.58
CA LEU A 225 8.20 -7.97 -9.73
C LEU A 225 7.13 -8.58 -10.65
N ILE A 226 6.13 -7.79 -11.01
CA ILE A 226 5.03 -8.19 -11.89
C ILE A 226 4.93 -7.20 -13.05
N GLY A 227 4.98 -7.72 -14.28
CA GLY A 227 4.88 -6.92 -15.50
C GLY A 227 6.08 -6.00 -15.78
N ILE A 228 7.10 -6.03 -14.92
CA ILE A 228 8.36 -5.31 -15.09
C ILE A 228 9.52 -6.17 -14.61
N SER A 229 10.70 -5.92 -15.14
CA SER A 229 11.87 -6.75 -14.89
C SER A 229 13.18 -5.93 -14.85
N PRO A 230 14.27 -6.49 -14.32
CA PRO A 230 15.60 -5.87 -14.42
C PRO A 230 16.08 -5.65 -15.84
N GLU A 231 15.63 -6.48 -16.80
CA GLU A 231 15.96 -6.33 -18.22
C GLU A 231 15.30 -5.06 -18.81
N ASP A 232 14.08 -4.70 -18.37
CA ASP A 232 13.43 -3.46 -18.78
C ASP A 232 14.20 -2.23 -18.28
N LEU A 233 14.80 -2.35 -17.08
CA LEU A 233 15.64 -1.30 -16.51
C LEU A 233 16.89 -1.08 -17.38
N MET A 234 17.59 -2.15 -17.72
CA MET A 234 18.78 -2.08 -18.58
C MET A 234 18.44 -1.61 -20.00
N ALA A 235 17.32 -2.07 -20.56
CA ALA A 235 16.83 -1.64 -21.87
C ALA A 235 16.45 -0.14 -21.89
N ALA A 236 16.11 0.44 -20.75
CA ALA A 236 15.86 1.87 -20.61
C ALA A 236 17.17 2.70 -20.43
N GLY A 237 18.33 2.04 -20.28
CA GLY A 237 19.61 2.69 -20.07
C GLY A 237 20.01 2.91 -18.61
N ALA A 238 19.26 2.38 -17.66
CA ALA A 238 19.61 2.48 -16.24
C ALA A 238 20.58 1.37 -15.82
N ALA A 239 21.52 1.70 -14.92
CA ALA A 239 22.43 0.75 -14.32
C ALA A 239 21.83 0.03 -13.10
N ARG A 240 22.29 -1.19 -12.85
CA ARG A 240 22.06 -1.92 -11.61
C ARG A 240 23.22 -1.71 -10.65
N GLY A 241 22.90 -1.43 -9.37
CA GLY A 241 23.84 -1.34 -8.27
C GLY A 241 23.60 -2.43 -7.22
N ALA A 242 24.63 -2.76 -6.46
CA ALA A 242 24.51 -3.51 -5.22
C ALA A 242 23.68 -2.72 -4.20
N ARG A 243 23.45 -3.24 -3.00
CA ARG A 243 22.75 -2.49 -1.94
C ARG A 243 23.57 -1.26 -1.54
N LEU A 244 22.87 -0.21 -1.14
CA LEU A 244 23.47 0.90 -0.42
C LEU A 244 23.94 0.39 0.94
N ALA A 245 25.26 0.48 1.18
CA ALA A 245 25.92 0.00 2.40
C ALA A 245 26.13 1.12 3.40
N GLY A 246 26.43 2.32 2.91
CA GLY A 246 26.81 3.47 3.72
C GLY A 246 26.99 4.72 2.89
N THR A 247 27.74 5.65 3.46
CA THR A 247 28.22 6.83 2.76
C THR A 247 29.76 6.90 2.88
N ARG A 248 30.40 7.46 1.88
CA ARG A 248 31.82 7.80 1.89
C ARG A 248 31.96 9.24 1.40
N ASP A 249 32.51 10.09 2.25
CA ASP A 249 32.60 11.54 1.99
C ASP A 249 31.25 12.16 1.60
N GLY A 250 30.17 11.71 2.27
CA GLY A 250 28.81 12.15 1.99
C GLY A 250 28.17 11.58 0.74
N GLN A 251 28.89 10.78 -0.07
CA GLN A 251 28.36 10.16 -1.28
C GLN A 251 27.89 8.71 -1.01
N PRO A 252 26.87 8.21 -1.71
CA PRO A 252 26.40 6.83 -1.58
C PRO A 252 27.49 5.81 -1.84
N ASP A 253 27.75 4.91 -0.88
CA ASP A 253 28.69 3.79 -0.97
C ASP A 253 27.91 2.45 -1.06
N LEU A 254 28.16 1.68 -2.10
CA LEU A 254 27.46 0.42 -2.37
C LEU A 254 28.24 -0.76 -1.80
N GLU A 255 27.54 -1.88 -1.50
CA GLU A 255 28.16 -3.13 -1.00
C GLU A 255 29.24 -3.71 -1.95
N ASP A 256 29.23 -3.34 -3.22
CA ASP A 256 30.26 -3.74 -4.20
C ASP A 256 31.48 -2.80 -4.24
N GLY A 257 31.54 -1.82 -3.32
CA GLY A 257 32.64 -0.86 -3.16
C GLY A 257 32.57 0.34 -4.09
N ARG A 258 31.57 0.47 -4.92
CA ARG A 258 31.35 1.65 -5.77
C ARG A 258 30.81 2.81 -4.95
N VAL A 259 31.45 3.96 -5.05
CA VAL A 259 30.92 5.22 -4.55
C VAL A 259 30.31 5.97 -5.73
N LEU A 260 29.08 6.41 -5.59
CA LEU A 260 28.33 7.05 -6.66
C LEU A 260 28.27 8.55 -6.42
N THR A 261 28.72 9.35 -7.40
CA THR A 261 28.47 10.79 -7.38
C THR A 261 27.09 11.06 -7.96
N VAL A 262 26.17 11.52 -7.11
CA VAL A 262 24.76 11.73 -7.51
C VAL A 262 24.27 13.12 -7.10
N SER A 263 23.30 13.64 -7.84
CA SER A 263 22.58 14.87 -7.48
C SER A 263 21.34 14.57 -6.63
N SER A 264 20.80 13.37 -6.74
CA SER A 264 19.60 12.99 -5.99
C SER A 264 19.56 11.53 -5.60
N VAL A 265 18.89 11.26 -4.49
CA VAL A 265 18.50 9.90 -4.04
C VAL A 265 16.99 9.80 -3.96
N LEU A 266 16.42 8.87 -4.74
CA LEU A 266 15.01 8.54 -4.72
C LEU A 266 14.80 7.26 -3.91
N TRP A 267 14.19 7.41 -2.73
CA TRP A 267 13.93 6.31 -1.82
C TRP A 267 12.69 5.51 -2.24
N ALA A 268 12.88 4.38 -2.89
CA ALA A 268 11.84 3.42 -3.22
C ALA A 268 11.84 2.24 -2.20
N THR A 269 12.04 2.57 -0.95
CA THR A 269 12.27 1.66 0.18
C THR A 269 10.99 1.21 0.88
N GLY A 270 9.84 1.55 0.32
CA GLY A 270 8.52 1.15 0.80
C GLY A 270 8.08 1.95 2.03
N PHE A 271 7.16 1.37 2.78
CA PHE A 271 6.45 2.03 3.86
C PHE A 271 6.55 1.21 5.14
N ARG A 272 6.28 1.84 6.28
CA ARG A 272 6.07 1.18 7.56
C ARG A 272 4.63 1.34 7.99
N HIS A 273 4.14 0.37 8.74
CA HIS A 273 2.88 0.52 9.45
C HIS A 273 3.07 1.42 10.66
N ASP A 274 2.08 2.24 10.94
CA ASP A 274 2.04 3.07 12.13
C ASP A 274 0.63 3.04 12.72
N PHE A 275 0.53 2.55 13.94
CA PHE A 275 -0.68 2.50 14.74
C PHE A 275 -0.54 3.29 16.04
N THR A 276 0.51 4.09 16.20
CA THR A 276 0.78 4.89 17.42
C THR A 276 -0.30 5.92 17.70
N TRP A 277 -1.03 6.33 16.66
CA TRP A 277 -2.17 7.22 16.78
C TRP A 277 -3.42 6.54 17.43
N ILE A 278 -3.41 5.22 17.60
CA ILE A 278 -4.41 4.47 18.34
C ILE A 278 -3.87 4.23 19.75
N GLN A 279 -4.34 5.04 20.69
CA GLN A 279 -3.83 5.04 22.06
C GLN A 279 -3.99 3.66 22.72
N ASP A 280 -2.89 3.14 23.29
CA ASP A 280 -2.84 1.87 24.04
C ASP A 280 -3.21 0.61 23.22
N LEU A 281 -3.19 0.70 21.87
CA LEU A 281 -3.41 -0.49 21.04
C LEU A 281 -2.22 -1.44 21.17
N PRO A 282 -2.44 -2.70 21.60
CA PRO A 282 -1.38 -3.70 21.57
C PRO A 282 -0.99 -4.06 20.14
N VAL A 283 0.31 -4.05 19.87
CA VAL A 283 0.89 -4.50 18.60
C VAL A 283 1.90 -5.63 18.85
N ASP A 284 2.11 -6.46 17.84
CA ASP A 284 3.10 -7.53 17.88
C ASP A 284 4.54 -7.03 17.61
N GLU A 285 5.50 -7.96 17.54
CA GLU A 285 6.91 -7.67 17.26
C GLU A 285 7.17 -7.00 15.90
N ASP A 286 6.24 -7.13 14.95
CA ASP A 286 6.28 -6.52 13.62
C ASP A 286 5.52 -5.18 13.56
N GLY A 287 5.00 -4.69 14.71
CA GLY A 287 4.27 -3.43 14.84
C GLY A 287 2.82 -3.52 14.31
N LEU A 288 2.28 -4.72 14.15
CA LEU A 288 0.92 -4.95 13.65
C LEU A 288 -0.05 -5.29 14.78
N PRO A 289 -1.32 -4.85 14.70
CA PRO A 289 -2.33 -5.24 15.66
C PRO A 289 -2.67 -6.73 15.54
N ARG A 290 -2.89 -7.40 16.67
CA ARG A 290 -3.35 -8.79 16.67
C ARG A 290 -4.79 -8.87 16.16
N HIS A 291 -5.02 -9.77 15.21
CA HIS A 291 -6.33 -9.86 14.57
C HIS A 291 -6.63 -11.24 14.00
N THR A 292 -7.91 -11.58 13.96
CA THR A 292 -8.44 -12.69 13.16
C THR A 292 -9.24 -12.13 12.00
N ARG A 293 -8.71 -12.24 10.78
CA ARG A 293 -9.32 -11.76 9.52
C ARG A 293 -9.73 -10.27 9.57
N GLY A 294 -8.93 -9.44 10.24
CA GLY A 294 -9.19 -8.01 10.40
C GLY A 294 -9.98 -7.64 11.65
N MET A 295 -10.62 -8.57 12.34
CA MET A 295 -11.25 -8.29 13.64
C MET A 295 -10.18 -8.28 14.73
N SER A 296 -10.09 -7.20 15.50
CA SER A 296 -9.14 -7.09 16.61
C SER A 296 -9.40 -8.20 17.65
N GLU A 297 -8.32 -8.81 18.14
CA GLU A 297 -8.37 -9.79 19.23
C GLU A 297 -8.34 -9.11 20.60
N ASP A 298 -7.81 -7.89 20.66
CA ASP A 298 -7.64 -7.16 21.92
C ASP A 298 -8.83 -6.24 22.24
N TRP A 299 -9.48 -5.67 21.21
CA TRP A 299 -10.53 -4.68 21.39
C TRP A 299 -11.80 -5.02 20.62
N ALA A 300 -12.83 -5.42 21.37
CA ALA A 300 -14.15 -5.63 20.76
C ALA A 300 -14.65 -4.36 20.07
N GLY A 301 -15.14 -4.50 18.84
CA GLY A 301 -15.63 -3.39 18.03
C GLY A 301 -14.57 -2.67 17.17
N LEU A 302 -13.28 -2.98 17.36
CA LEU A 302 -12.22 -2.51 16.47
C LEU A 302 -11.96 -3.54 15.38
N SER A 303 -11.76 -3.07 14.16
CA SER A 303 -11.39 -3.91 13.02
C SER A 303 -10.48 -3.16 12.05
N PHE A 304 -9.81 -3.91 11.19
CA PHE A 304 -8.80 -3.40 10.27
C PHE A 304 -9.07 -3.88 8.86
N MET A 305 -8.67 -3.07 7.88
CA MET A 305 -8.70 -3.41 6.46
C MET A 305 -7.37 -3.10 5.79
N GLY A 306 -6.93 -4.02 4.93
CA GLY A 306 -5.70 -3.84 4.15
C GLY A 306 -4.42 -4.17 4.92
N LEU A 307 -4.51 -4.88 6.05
CA LEU A 307 -3.32 -5.40 6.74
C LEU A 307 -2.59 -6.43 5.88
N PRO A 308 -1.25 -6.50 6.00
CA PRO A 308 -0.46 -7.52 5.32
C PRO A 308 -0.98 -8.92 5.67
N PHE A 309 -1.27 -9.70 4.63
CA PHE A 309 -1.80 -11.05 4.81
C PHE A 309 -2.98 -11.11 5.79
N GLN A 310 -3.92 -10.16 5.72
CA GLN A 310 -5.05 -10.09 6.65
C GLN A 310 -5.81 -11.43 6.73
N PHE A 311 -6.07 -12.06 5.58
CA PHE A 311 -6.53 -13.44 5.49
C PHE A 311 -5.71 -14.24 4.48
N ALA A 312 -5.34 -13.66 3.35
CA ALA A 312 -4.57 -14.27 2.29
C ALA A 312 -3.51 -13.32 1.74
N LEU A 313 -2.61 -13.84 0.94
CA LEU A 313 -1.61 -13.03 0.24
C LEU A 313 -2.25 -11.95 -0.64
N SER A 314 -3.43 -12.21 -1.17
CA SER A 314 -4.20 -11.24 -1.96
C SER A 314 -4.89 -10.13 -1.15
N SER A 315 -4.93 -10.20 0.18
CA SER A 315 -5.65 -9.22 1.03
C SER A 315 -5.16 -7.78 0.85
N MET A 316 -3.89 -7.59 0.46
CA MET A 316 -3.28 -6.29 0.17
C MET A 316 -3.52 -5.80 -1.27
N THR A 317 -4.29 -6.53 -2.07
CA THR A 317 -4.52 -6.21 -3.49
C THR A 317 -5.98 -5.82 -3.73
N ILE A 318 -6.21 -5.06 -4.80
CA ILE A 318 -7.57 -4.70 -5.25
C ILE A 318 -8.43 -5.96 -5.45
N TYR A 319 -7.82 -7.02 -6.01
CA TYR A 319 -8.49 -8.31 -6.24
C TYR A 319 -8.98 -8.99 -4.96
N GLY A 320 -8.21 -8.88 -3.85
CA GLY A 320 -8.49 -9.59 -2.61
C GLY A 320 -9.34 -8.83 -1.59
N VAL A 321 -9.33 -7.49 -1.65
CA VAL A 321 -9.94 -6.64 -0.62
C VAL A 321 -11.45 -6.85 -0.46
N GLY A 322 -12.15 -7.21 -1.53
CA GLY A 322 -13.61 -7.42 -1.51
C GLY A 322 -14.05 -8.54 -0.55
N ARG A 323 -13.32 -9.67 -0.53
CA ARG A 323 -13.60 -10.80 0.37
C ARG A 323 -13.41 -10.40 1.84
N ASP A 324 -12.34 -9.67 2.15
CA ASP A 324 -12.05 -9.26 3.51
C ASP A 324 -13.05 -8.20 3.98
N ALA A 325 -13.45 -7.29 3.10
CA ALA A 325 -14.49 -6.30 3.35
C ALA A 325 -15.85 -6.95 3.67
N ALA A 326 -16.25 -7.97 2.90
CA ALA A 326 -17.49 -8.71 3.14
C ALA A 326 -17.45 -9.45 4.49
N TYR A 327 -16.30 -10.05 4.85
CA TYR A 327 -16.17 -10.73 6.14
C TYR A 327 -16.27 -9.74 7.32
N VAL A 328 -15.54 -8.62 7.27
CA VAL A 328 -15.56 -7.60 8.33
C VAL A 328 -16.96 -7.02 8.49
N ALA A 329 -17.62 -6.64 7.38
CA ALA A 329 -18.98 -6.09 7.41
C ALA A 329 -19.98 -7.07 8.00
N ALA A 330 -19.96 -8.35 7.58
CA ALA A 330 -20.83 -9.38 8.14
C ALA A 330 -20.58 -9.64 9.64
N ALA A 331 -19.32 -9.57 10.10
CA ALA A 331 -18.99 -9.72 11.51
C ALA A 331 -19.53 -8.55 12.35
N LEU A 332 -19.39 -7.32 11.83
CA LEU A 332 -19.93 -6.11 12.46
C LEU A 332 -21.46 -6.14 12.51
N ALA A 333 -22.14 -6.55 11.44
CA ALA A 333 -23.59 -6.66 11.39
C ALA A 333 -24.14 -7.65 12.42
N ARG A 334 -23.54 -8.83 12.56
CA ARG A 334 -23.94 -9.82 13.59
C ARG A 334 -23.85 -9.27 15.01
N SER A 335 -22.80 -8.51 15.28
CA SER A 335 -22.61 -7.92 16.61
C SER A 335 -23.56 -6.75 16.91
N THR A 336 -24.22 -6.12 15.88
CA THR A 336 -25.30 -5.15 16.07
C THR A 336 -26.62 -5.81 16.45
N GLY A 337 -26.95 -6.96 15.87
CA GLY A 337 -28.18 -7.70 16.14
C GLY A 337 -28.24 -8.38 17.51
N ALA A 338 -27.07 -8.71 18.10
CA ALA A 338 -26.99 -9.31 19.44
C ALA A 338 -27.21 -8.30 20.59
N SER A 339 -27.10 -6.98 20.33
CA SER A 339 -27.33 -5.93 21.35
C SER A 339 -28.76 -5.41 21.35
N ALA A 340 -29.62 -5.86 20.43
CA ALA A 340 -31.01 -5.44 20.30
C ALA A 340 -32.03 -6.46 20.83
N ARG A 341 -31.57 -7.50 21.59
CA ARG A 341 -32.42 -8.49 22.29
C ARG A 341 -32.27 -8.40 23.79
#